data_94bac8e567767ff964d1af3676d6846d
#
_entry.id   94bac8e567767ff964d1af3676d6846d
#
_cell.length_a   1.000
_cell.length_b   1.000
_cell.length_c   1.000
_cell.angle_alpha   90.00
_cell.angle_beta   90.00
_cell.angle_gamma   90.00
#
_symmetry.space_group_name_H-M   'P 1'
#
loop_
_entity.id
_entity.type
_entity.pdbx_description
1 polymer ?
#
loop_
_entity_poly.entity_id
_entity_poly.type
_entity_poly.pdbx_seq_one_letter_code
_entity_poly.pdbx_strand_id
1 'polypeptide(L)'
;IEALRALKSTPHEVYFVFTTQEEVGTRGAETSAFGIDPDLGFSIDVTGWGDTPGRKNFEMALGKGPAIKIKDGGMLSDPRIVDWMIQAAEKAKIPYQREVLLGGTTDARAMQLVRSGVPVGCISIPCRYVHSPSEMVDINDVQNAVKLIGELLSKPVEL
;
A
#
# COMPACT_ATOMS: atom_id res chain seq x y z
N ILE A 1 3.46 11.66 -3.65
CA ILE A 1 3.47 12.98 -4.30
C ILE A 1 2.88 12.90 -5.71
N GLU A 2 3.35 11.99 -6.59
CA GLU A 2 2.87 11.94 -7.99
C GLU A 2 1.36 11.65 -8.08
N ALA A 3 0.82 10.78 -7.25
CA ALA A 3 -0.63 10.53 -7.18
C ALA A 3 -1.40 11.80 -6.80
N LEU A 4 -0.90 12.56 -5.82
CA LEU A 4 -1.49 13.85 -5.42
C LEU A 4 -1.46 14.86 -6.56
N ARG A 5 -0.35 14.95 -7.31
CA ARG A 5 -0.21 15.85 -8.47
C ARG A 5 -1.14 15.47 -9.63
N ALA A 6 -1.34 14.16 -9.82
CA ALA A 6 -2.17 13.64 -10.91
C ALA A 6 -3.68 13.70 -10.60
N LEU A 7 -4.07 13.75 -9.33
CA LEU A 7 -5.45 13.77 -8.89
C LEU A 7 -6.13 15.10 -9.25
N LYS A 8 -7.10 15.06 -10.17
CA LYS A 8 -7.81 16.25 -10.64
C LYS A 8 -9.04 16.56 -9.79
N SER A 9 -9.71 15.53 -9.32
CA SER A 9 -10.90 15.62 -8.46
C SER A 9 -11.09 14.32 -7.70
N THR A 10 -11.76 14.41 -6.58
CA THR A 10 -12.13 13.28 -5.74
C THR A 10 -13.49 13.54 -5.12
N PRO A 11 -14.35 12.52 -4.95
CA PRO A 11 -15.59 12.63 -4.19
C PRO A 11 -15.38 12.55 -2.66
N HIS A 12 -14.12 12.41 -2.21
CA HIS A 12 -13.76 12.18 -0.81
C HIS A 12 -12.99 13.35 -0.21
N GLU A 13 -13.01 13.47 1.10
CA GLU A 13 -11.99 14.20 1.83
C GLU A 13 -10.77 13.29 1.98
N VAL A 14 -9.63 13.70 1.40
CA VAL A 14 -8.42 12.88 1.30
C VAL A 14 -7.26 13.53 2.04
N TYR A 15 -6.68 12.83 2.98
CA TYR A 15 -5.49 13.22 3.71
C TYR A 15 -4.26 12.48 3.17
N PHE A 16 -3.31 13.20 2.60
CA PHE A 16 -2.00 12.68 2.23
C PHE A 16 -1.02 12.92 3.37
N VAL A 17 -0.72 11.88 4.12
CA VAL A 17 0.11 11.95 5.31
C VAL A 17 1.51 11.40 5.00
N PHE A 18 2.54 12.18 5.31
CA PHE A 18 3.93 11.78 5.25
C PHE A 18 4.40 11.51 6.68
N THR A 19 4.38 10.27 7.05
CA THR A 19 4.63 9.83 8.43
C THR A 19 6.10 9.89 8.80
N THR A 20 6.36 9.95 10.08
CA THR A 20 7.71 9.84 10.65
C THR A 20 7.82 8.58 11.50
N GLN A 21 9.04 8.06 11.64
CA GLN A 21 9.34 6.96 12.54
C GLN A 21 8.55 5.67 12.23
N GLU A 22 8.35 5.38 10.95
CA GLU A 22 7.74 4.11 10.51
C GLU A 22 8.61 2.94 10.94
N GLU A 23 9.91 2.97 10.65
CA GLU A 23 10.90 1.91 10.89
C GLU A 23 11.15 1.56 12.39
N VAL A 24 10.65 2.37 13.28
CA VAL A 24 10.76 2.16 14.73
C VAL A 24 9.39 1.97 15.42
N GLY A 25 8.39 1.57 14.66
CA GLY A 25 7.08 1.16 15.17
C GLY A 25 5.91 2.00 14.68
N THR A 26 5.91 2.46 13.43
CA THR A 26 4.76 3.10 12.74
C THR A 26 4.15 4.29 13.50
N ARG A 27 4.99 5.03 14.23
CA ARG A 27 4.55 5.99 15.27
C ARG A 27 3.81 7.20 14.70
N GLY A 28 4.31 7.74 13.58
CA GLY A 28 3.65 8.88 12.92
C GLY A 28 2.28 8.52 12.36
N ALA A 29 2.11 7.29 11.85
CA ALA A 29 0.83 6.81 11.36
C ALA A 29 -0.20 6.67 12.49
N GLU A 30 0.19 6.15 13.64
CA GLU A 30 -0.70 6.01 14.80
C GLU A 30 -1.25 7.38 15.24
N THR A 31 -0.36 8.35 15.43
CA THR A 31 -0.77 9.68 15.91
C THR A 31 -1.57 10.47 14.89
N SER A 32 -1.21 10.40 13.61
CA SER A 32 -1.94 11.09 12.55
C SER A 32 -3.33 10.48 12.32
N ALA A 33 -3.42 9.16 12.24
CA ALA A 33 -4.70 8.47 12.09
C ALA A 33 -5.63 8.70 13.29
N PHE A 34 -5.08 8.73 14.51
CA PHE A 34 -5.87 9.06 15.69
C PHE A 34 -6.45 10.48 15.61
N GLY A 35 -5.68 11.47 15.11
CA GLY A 35 -6.12 12.85 14.97
C GLY A 35 -7.12 13.07 13.84
N ILE A 36 -6.93 12.38 12.71
CA ILE A 36 -7.77 12.50 11.51
C ILE A 36 -9.09 11.74 11.67
N ASP A 37 -9.06 10.58 12.35
CA ASP A 37 -10.22 9.68 12.52
C ASP A 37 -10.84 9.25 11.18
N PRO A 38 -10.07 8.61 10.28
CA PRO A 38 -10.53 8.32 8.93
C PRO A 38 -11.51 7.15 8.87
N ASP A 39 -12.44 7.18 7.89
CA ASP A 39 -13.36 6.07 7.62
C ASP A 39 -12.65 4.84 7.03
N LEU A 40 -11.53 5.06 6.32
CA LEU A 40 -10.65 4.02 5.80
C LEU A 40 -9.23 4.57 5.59
N GLY A 41 -8.25 3.68 5.53
CA GLY A 41 -6.87 4.08 5.29
C GLY A 41 -6.12 3.12 4.38
N PHE A 42 -5.11 3.65 3.68
CA PHE A 42 -4.08 2.80 3.09
C PHE A 42 -2.70 3.34 3.37
N SER A 43 -1.76 2.41 3.52
CA SER A 43 -0.34 2.72 3.41
C SER A 43 0.15 2.50 1.98
N ILE A 44 1.18 3.26 1.62
CA ILE A 44 1.95 3.06 0.40
C ILE A 44 3.38 2.88 0.87
N ASP A 45 3.94 1.73 0.55
CA ASP A 45 5.23 1.32 1.07
C ASP A 45 5.99 0.50 0.02
N VAL A 46 7.20 0.08 0.31
CA VAL A 46 7.91 -0.95 -0.43
C VAL A 46 7.64 -2.33 0.18
N THR A 47 7.93 -3.38 -0.57
CA THR A 47 7.95 -4.74 -0.04
C THR A 47 9.13 -5.51 -0.58
N GLY A 48 9.44 -6.65 0.02
CA GLY A 48 10.52 -7.52 -0.40
C GLY A 48 10.32 -8.10 -1.81
N TRP A 49 11.23 -8.95 -2.20
CA TRP A 49 11.27 -9.58 -3.53
C TRP A 49 11.53 -11.07 -3.43
N GLY A 50 11.17 -11.82 -4.46
CA GLY A 50 11.42 -13.27 -4.59
C GLY A 50 12.03 -13.66 -5.93
N ASP A 51 12.31 -12.71 -6.81
CA ASP A 51 12.71 -12.91 -8.21
C ASP A 51 14.23 -12.94 -8.44
N THR A 52 15.01 -13.17 -7.37
CA THR A 52 16.47 -13.34 -7.48
C THR A 52 16.91 -14.77 -7.14
N PRO A 53 18.05 -15.25 -7.68
CA PRO A 53 18.58 -16.56 -7.34
C PRO A 53 18.72 -16.76 -5.83
N GLY A 54 18.27 -17.91 -5.32
CA GLY A 54 18.37 -18.27 -3.91
C GLY A 54 17.26 -17.70 -3.01
N ARG A 55 16.39 -16.84 -3.50
CA ARG A 55 15.27 -16.26 -2.74
C ARG A 55 13.93 -16.78 -3.28
N LYS A 56 13.58 -18.01 -2.90
CA LYS A 56 12.43 -18.73 -3.48
C LYS A 56 11.14 -18.68 -2.64
N ASN A 57 11.18 -18.08 -1.45
CA ASN A 57 10.07 -18.18 -0.50
C ASN A 57 9.12 -16.98 -0.49
N PHE A 58 9.22 -16.10 -1.47
CA PHE A 58 8.37 -14.92 -1.59
C PHE A 58 8.08 -14.65 -3.08
N GLU A 59 6.82 -14.52 -3.43
CA GLU A 59 6.40 -14.51 -4.84
C GLU A 59 6.45 -13.13 -5.52
N MET A 60 6.84 -12.08 -4.81
CA MET A 60 6.91 -10.74 -5.38
C MET A 60 8.06 -10.59 -6.36
N ALA A 61 7.78 -10.00 -7.51
CA ALA A 61 8.75 -9.77 -8.59
C ALA A 61 8.65 -8.34 -9.12
N LEU A 62 9.81 -7.75 -9.44
CA LEU A 62 9.87 -6.46 -10.10
C LEU A 62 9.30 -6.54 -11.52
N GLY A 63 8.64 -5.47 -11.97
CA GLY A 63 8.05 -5.35 -13.30
C GLY A 63 6.74 -6.11 -13.48
N LYS A 64 6.14 -6.60 -12.40
CA LYS A 64 4.84 -7.29 -12.43
C LYS A 64 3.68 -6.46 -11.86
N GLY A 65 3.91 -5.20 -11.60
CA GLY A 65 2.97 -4.28 -11.00
C GLY A 65 3.12 -4.18 -9.47
N PRO A 66 2.53 -3.16 -8.85
CA PRO A 66 2.49 -3.04 -7.40
C PRO A 66 1.76 -4.23 -6.77
N ALA A 67 2.06 -4.50 -5.53
CA ALA A 67 1.42 -5.54 -4.76
C ALA A 67 0.24 -4.96 -3.94
N ILE A 68 -0.91 -5.61 -4.02
CA ILE A 68 -2.04 -5.40 -3.12
C ILE A 68 -1.83 -6.34 -1.94
N LYS A 69 -1.55 -5.78 -0.78
CA LYS A 69 -1.20 -6.53 0.41
C LYS A 69 -2.46 -7.11 1.06
N ILE A 70 -2.50 -8.42 1.20
CA ILE A 70 -3.57 -9.15 1.89
C ILE A 70 -3.25 -9.23 3.38
N LYS A 71 -1.99 -9.54 3.71
CA LYS A 71 -1.54 -9.74 5.08
C LYS A 71 -0.06 -9.47 5.21
N ASP A 72 0.36 -8.95 6.37
CA ASP A 72 1.75 -8.95 6.81
C ASP A 72 1.88 -9.42 8.28
N GLY A 73 3.03 -9.21 8.91
CA GLY A 73 3.28 -9.63 10.29
C GLY A 73 2.46 -8.88 11.34
N GLY A 74 1.96 -7.71 11.03
CA GLY A 74 1.22 -6.85 11.96
C GLY A 74 -0.19 -6.46 11.50
N MET A 75 -0.56 -6.73 10.27
CA MET A 75 -1.81 -6.28 9.66
C MET A 75 -2.50 -7.40 8.88
N LEU A 76 -3.82 -7.41 8.91
CA LEU A 76 -4.67 -8.12 7.97
C LEU A 76 -5.55 -7.07 7.26
N SER A 77 -5.37 -6.90 5.96
CA SER A 77 -6.17 -5.95 5.19
C SER A 77 -7.66 -6.32 5.25
N ASP A 78 -8.53 -5.31 5.28
CA ASP A 78 -9.96 -5.55 5.17
C ASP A 78 -10.26 -6.19 3.80
N PRO A 79 -10.94 -7.35 3.75
CA PRO A 79 -11.22 -8.03 2.48
C PRO A 79 -11.98 -7.16 1.47
N ARG A 80 -12.87 -6.29 1.92
CA ARG A 80 -13.63 -5.37 1.06
C ARG A 80 -12.70 -4.36 0.39
N ILE A 81 -11.72 -3.84 1.13
CA ILE A 81 -10.69 -2.93 0.58
C ILE A 81 -9.79 -3.67 -0.40
N VAL A 82 -9.39 -4.90 -0.11
CA VAL A 82 -8.61 -5.72 -1.03
C VAL A 82 -9.38 -5.93 -2.35
N ASP A 83 -10.64 -6.32 -2.26
CA ASP A 83 -11.48 -6.55 -3.44
C ASP A 83 -11.70 -5.27 -4.24
N TRP A 84 -11.93 -4.14 -3.58
CA TRP A 84 -12.05 -2.83 -4.22
C TRP A 84 -10.77 -2.43 -4.97
N MET A 85 -9.58 -2.60 -4.34
CA MET A 85 -8.30 -2.34 -5.00
C MET A 85 -8.08 -3.24 -6.22
N ILE A 86 -8.42 -4.53 -6.11
CA ILE A 86 -8.32 -5.49 -7.22
C ILE A 86 -9.25 -5.10 -8.37
N GLN A 87 -10.51 -4.81 -8.10
CA GLN A 87 -11.46 -4.38 -9.11
C GLN A 87 -11.04 -3.09 -9.81
N ALA A 88 -10.50 -2.12 -9.07
CA ALA A 88 -9.97 -0.89 -9.64
C ALA A 88 -8.78 -1.17 -10.59
N ALA A 89 -7.86 -2.04 -10.18
CA ALA A 89 -6.73 -2.44 -11.01
C ALA A 89 -7.19 -3.15 -12.29
N GLU A 90 -8.13 -4.10 -12.18
CA GLU A 90 -8.66 -4.85 -13.33
C GLU A 90 -9.42 -3.96 -14.31
N LYS A 91 -10.32 -3.09 -13.82
CA LYS A 91 -11.06 -2.12 -14.66
C LYS A 91 -10.11 -1.19 -15.43
N ALA A 92 -9.03 -0.75 -14.79
CA ALA A 92 -8.04 0.14 -15.39
C ALA A 92 -6.93 -0.60 -16.16
N LYS A 93 -6.97 -1.94 -16.19
CA LYS A 93 -5.95 -2.81 -16.81
C LYS A 93 -4.55 -2.53 -16.27
N ILE A 94 -4.45 -2.28 -14.97
CA ILE A 94 -3.20 -2.09 -14.24
C ILE A 94 -2.71 -3.46 -13.78
N PRO A 95 -1.49 -3.89 -14.13
CA PRO A 95 -0.92 -5.12 -13.60
C PRO A 95 -0.72 -4.98 -12.09
N TYR A 96 -1.00 -6.04 -11.36
CA TYR A 96 -0.83 -6.08 -9.90
C TYR A 96 -0.45 -7.48 -9.44
N GLN A 97 0.07 -7.57 -8.23
CA GLN A 97 0.39 -8.82 -7.55
C GLN A 97 -0.40 -8.89 -6.23
N ARG A 98 -0.62 -10.09 -5.69
CA ARG A 98 -1.22 -10.28 -4.37
C ARG A 98 -0.13 -10.63 -3.37
N GLU A 99 -0.09 -9.96 -2.25
CA GLU A 99 0.99 -10.10 -1.29
C GLU A 99 0.52 -10.70 0.03
N VAL A 100 1.24 -11.75 0.47
CA VAL A 100 1.21 -12.26 1.84
C VAL A 100 2.65 -12.26 2.36
N LEU A 101 2.95 -11.35 3.26
CA LEU A 101 4.26 -11.21 3.88
C LEU A 101 4.23 -11.84 5.29
N LEU A 102 5.16 -12.73 5.60
CA LEU A 102 5.16 -13.44 6.88
C LEU A 102 5.76 -12.61 8.03
N GLY A 103 6.55 -11.59 7.72
CA GLY A 103 7.19 -10.71 8.69
C GLY A 103 7.11 -9.25 8.27
N GLY A 104 7.56 -8.32 9.11
CA GLY A 104 7.44 -6.90 8.84
C GLY A 104 6.01 -6.39 8.92
N THR A 105 5.83 -5.10 8.72
CA THR A 105 4.52 -4.45 8.66
C THR A 105 4.67 -3.09 7.98
N THR A 106 3.59 -2.32 7.91
CA THR A 106 3.56 -0.97 7.35
C THR A 106 2.70 -0.05 8.22
N ASP A 107 2.63 1.20 7.90
CA ASP A 107 1.79 2.18 8.57
C ASP A 107 0.30 1.78 8.65
N ALA A 108 -0.19 0.93 7.75
CA ALA A 108 -1.55 0.42 7.78
C ALA A 108 -1.87 -0.33 9.09
N ARG A 109 -0.89 -1.03 9.68
CA ARG A 109 -1.04 -1.65 11.00
C ARG A 109 -1.46 -0.65 12.08
N ALA A 110 -0.79 0.48 12.13
CA ALA A 110 -1.10 1.50 13.12
C ALA A 110 -2.47 2.14 12.87
N MET A 111 -2.78 2.47 11.62
CA MET A 111 -4.11 2.99 11.26
C MET A 111 -5.22 2.03 11.62
N GLN A 112 -5.04 0.70 11.39
CA GLN A 112 -6.04 -0.33 11.69
C GLN A 112 -6.47 -0.34 13.16
N LEU A 113 -5.57 0.02 14.07
CA LEU A 113 -5.77 -0.13 15.51
C LEU A 113 -6.20 1.16 16.22
N VAL A 114 -6.35 2.28 15.50
CA VAL A 114 -6.75 3.53 16.16
C VAL A 114 -8.24 3.53 16.48
N ARG A 115 -8.60 4.19 17.58
CA ARG A 115 -9.97 4.38 18.08
C ARG A 115 -10.76 3.06 18.15
N SER A 116 -11.84 2.95 17.38
CA SER A 116 -12.68 1.74 17.31
C SER A 116 -12.23 0.77 16.21
N GLY A 117 -11.12 1.06 15.55
CA GLY A 117 -10.61 0.33 14.41
C GLY A 117 -10.98 0.98 13.08
N VAL A 118 -10.05 0.97 12.14
CA VAL A 118 -10.22 1.53 10.79
C VAL A 118 -10.00 0.42 9.77
N PRO A 119 -10.89 0.23 8.80
CA PRO A 119 -10.61 -0.67 7.68
C PRO A 119 -9.42 -0.16 6.89
N VAL A 120 -8.45 -1.04 6.63
CA VAL A 120 -7.20 -0.65 5.97
C VAL A 120 -6.82 -1.58 4.84
N GLY A 121 -6.00 -1.05 3.93
CA GLY A 121 -5.27 -1.76 2.91
C GLY A 121 -3.84 -1.24 2.77
N CYS A 122 -3.06 -1.89 1.91
CA CYS A 122 -1.73 -1.44 1.60
C CYS A 122 -1.40 -1.73 0.13
N ILE A 123 -0.80 -0.75 -0.53
CA ILE A 123 -0.23 -0.87 -1.87
C ILE A 123 1.29 -0.85 -1.71
N SER A 124 1.94 -1.98 -2.01
CA SER A 124 3.38 -2.13 -1.87
C SER A 124 4.08 -2.11 -3.22
N ILE A 125 5.25 -1.51 -3.29
CA ILE A 125 6.10 -1.51 -4.47
C ILE A 125 7.19 -2.56 -4.27
N PRO A 126 7.28 -3.61 -5.11
CA PRO A 126 8.36 -4.59 -5.00
C PRO A 126 9.73 -3.93 -5.10
N CYS A 127 10.57 -4.18 -4.12
CA CYS A 127 11.90 -3.59 -3.99
C CYS A 127 12.93 -4.67 -3.69
N ARG A 128 13.93 -4.84 -4.56
CA ARG A 128 15.08 -5.70 -4.27
C ARG A 128 16.00 -4.99 -3.29
N TYR A 129 16.59 -5.78 -2.42
CA TYR A 129 17.58 -5.33 -1.45
C TYR A 129 17.05 -4.27 -0.48
N VAL A 130 15.75 -4.33 -0.18
CA VAL A 130 15.09 -3.44 0.80
C VAL A 130 15.87 -3.43 2.13
N HIS A 131 15.93 -2.26 2.75
CA HIS A 131 16.76 -1.96 3.92
C HIS A 131 18.29 -2.06 3.66
N SER A 132 18.73 -1.82 2.43
CA SER A 132 20.14 -1.77 2.07
C SER A 132 20.47 -0.49 1.27
N PRO A 133 21.76 -0.12 1.14
CA PRO A 133 22.14 1.03 0.30
C PRO A 133 21.94 0.82 -1.21
N SER A 134 21.56 -0.37 -1.64
CA SER A 134 21.46 -0.76 -3.06
C SER A 134 20.05 -1.14 -3.46
N GLU A 135 19.06 -0.50 -2.87
CA GLU A 135 17.64 -0.75 -3.18
C GLU A 135 17.32 -0.53 -4.66
N MET A 136 16.46 -1.40 -5.19
CA MET A 136 16.08 -1.35 -6.59
C MET A 136 14.59 -1.61 -6.77
N VAL A 137 13.91 -0.73 -7.49
CA VAL A 137 12.50 -0.88 -7.92
C VAL A 137 12.38 -0.82 -9.43
N ASP A 138 11.30 -1.37 -9.99
CA ASP A 138 10.93 -1.14 -11.38
C ASP A 138 10.09 0.14 -11.47
N ILE A 139 10.48 1.06 -12.35
CA ILE A 139 9.77 2.33 -12.52
C ILE A 139 8.33 2.15 -12.99
N ASN A 140 8.04 1.06 -13.74
CA ASN A 140 6.68 0.77 -14.16
C ASN A 140 5.80 0.35 -12.98
N ASP A 141 6.35 -0.35 -11.98
CA ASP A 141 5.61 -0.71 -10.76
C ASP A 141 5.25 0.55 -9.97
N VAL A 142 6.17 1.52 -9.86
CA VAL A 142 5.91 2.83 -9.26
C VAL A 142 4.82 3.58 -10.02
N GLN A 143 4.91 3.65 -11.35
CA GLN A 143 3.91 4.33 -12.16
C GLN A 143 2.54 3.66 -12.11
N ASN A 144 2.49 2.33 -12.04
CA ASN A 144 1.26 1.58 -11.90
C ASN A 144 0.66 1.75 -10.49
N ALA A 145 1.47 1.87 -9.44
CA ALA A 145 0.99 2.25 -8.11
C ALA A 145 0.34 3.65 -8.13
N VAL A 146 0.99 4.63 -8.75
CA VAL A 146 0.42 5.99 -8.91
C VAL A 146 -0.92 5.95 -9.64
N LYS A 147 -1.03 5.18 -10.74
CA LYS A 147 -2.29 5.01 -11.48
C LYS A 147 -3.37 4.36 -10.63
N LEU A 148 -3.03 3.29 -9.91
CA LEU A 148 -3.98 2.59 -9.04
C LEU A 148 -4.52 3.52 -7.95
N ILE A 149 -3.65 4.27 -7.27
CA ILE A 149 -4.06 5.28 -6.29
C ILE A 149 -4.99 6.32 -6.93
N GLY A 150 -4.67 6.80 -8.12
CA GLY A 150 -5.53 7.74 -8.86
C GLY A 150 -6.91 7.17 -9.16
N GLU A 151 -7.01 5.90 -9.58
CA GLU A 151 -8.27 5.20 -9.81
C GLU A 151 -9.10 5.07 -8.53
N LEU A 152 -8.47 4.73 -7.42
CA LEU A 152 -9.14 4.59 -6.12
C LEU A 152 -9.66 5.93 -5.59
N LEU A 153 -8.86 7.00 -5.70
CA LEU A 153 -9.22 8.30 -5.13
C LEU A 153 -10.19 9.11 -5.99
N SER A 154 -10.26 8.86 -7.30
CA SER A 154 -11.12 9.61 -8.23
C SER A 154 -12.56 9.10 -8.32
N LYS A 155 -12.88 7.98 -7.69
CA LYS A 155 -14.19 7.32 -7.75
C LYS A 155 -14.76 7.11 -6.34
N PRO A 156 -16.09 7.01 -6.18
CA PRO A 156 -16.68 6.61 -4.92
C PRO A 156 -16.14 5.27 -4.41
N VAL A 157 -16.00 5.15 -3.09
CA VAL A 157 -15.65 3.87 -2.46
C VAL A 157 -16.84 2.93 -2.54
N GLU A 158 -16.62 1.73 -3.07
CA GLU A 158 -17.61 0.65 -3.19
C GLU A 158 -17.13 -0.55 -2.34
N LEU A 159 -17.50 -0.59 -1.03
CA LEU A 159 -17.13 -1.65 -0.10
C LEU A 159 -18.28 -2.61 0.20
#